data_58293d942b6aa32c9756e29071c0090f
#
_entry.id   58293d942b6aa32c9756e29071c0090f
#
_cell.length_a   1.000
_cell.length_b   1.000
_cell.length_c   1.000
_cell.angle_alpha   90.00
_cell.angle_beta   90.00
_cell.angle_gamma   90.00
#
_symmetry.space_group_name_H-M   'P 1'
#
loop_
_entity.id
_entity.type
_entity.pdbx_description
1 polymer ?
#
loop_
_entity_poly.entity_id
_entity_poly.type
_entity_poly.pdbx_seq_one_letter_code
_entity_poly.pdbx_strand_id
1 'polypeptide(L)'
;MKVLVTGVKGQLGYDVMNELAKRGYEGVGVDVAEMDITDSAAVEKVMTEVHPDKVVHCAAWTAVDAAEDNQEACHKVNVDGTANIAKMCGKLDIPMVYISTDYVFDGQGTRPWEPDDPVVEPLNVYGLSK
;
A
#
# COMPACT_ATOMS: atom_id res chain seq x y z
N MET A 1 14.52 15.34 1.66
CA MET A 1 13.64 14.28 2.20
C MET A 1 13.63 13.12 1.21
N LYS A 2 13.89 11.93 1.71
CA LYS A 2 13.89 10.68 0.93
C LYS A 2 12.59 9.93 1.17
N VAL A 3 11.86 9.59 0.11
CA VAL A 3 10.56 8.92 0.18
C VAL A 3 10.62 7.60 -0.57
N LEU A 4 10.39 6.49 0.14
CA LEU A 4 10.23 5.18 -0.47
C LEU A 4 8.81 5.03 -1.01
N VAL A 5 8.67 4.66 -2.28
CA VAL A 5 7.37 4.43 -2.93
C VAL A 5 7.30 2.99 -3.40
N THR A 6 6.31 2.24 -2.93
CA THR A 6 6.06 0.87 -3.41
C THR A 6 5.09 0.87 -4.58
N GLY A 7 5.16 -0.15 -5.44
CA GLY A 7 4.23 -0.30 -6.55
C GLY A 7 4.40 0.73 -7.67
N VAL A 8 5.66 1.11 -7.95
CA VAL A 8 5.96 2.19 -8.91
C VAL A 8 5.69 1.85 -10.38
N LYS A 9 5.47 0.57 -10.69
CA LYS A 9 5.03 0.15 -12.04
C LYS A 9 3.54 0.31 -12.25
N GLY A 10 2.78 0.54 -11.18
CA GLY A 10 1.36 0.87 -11.25
C GLY A 10 1.13 2.37 -11.51
N GLN A 11 -0.11 2.72 -11.84
CA GLN A 11 -0.49 4.09 -12.18
C GLN A 11 -0.20 5.07 -11.03
N LEU A 12 -0.70 4.78 -9.84
CA LEU A 12 -0.53 5.69 -8.69
C LEU A 12 0.93 5.83 -8.28
N GLY A 13 1.66 4.72 -8.17
CA GLY A 13 3.07 4.74 -7.78
C GLY A 13 3.93 5.52 -8.77
N TYR A 14 3.65 5.39 -10.07
CA TYR A 14 4.30 6.17 -11.13
C TYR A 14 4.05 7.67 -10.96
N ASP A 15 2.80 8.06 -10.72
CA ASP A 15 2.44 9.47 -10.56
C ASP A 15 3.03 10.07 -9.28
N VAL A 16 3.07 9.31 -8.20
CA VAL A 16 3.72 9.73 -6.94
C VAL A 16 5.21 10.00 -7.17
N MET A 17 5.93 9.13 -7.89
CA MET A 17 7.34 9.34 -8.21
C MET A 17 7.56 10.62 -9.01
N ASN A 18 6.73 10.89 -10.00
CA ASN A 18 6.80 12.11 -10.79
C ASN A 18 6.53 13.36 -9.94
N GLU A 19 5.56 13.30 -9.05
CA GLU A 19 5.23 14.43 -8.19
C GLU A 19 6.34 14.73 -7.16
N LEU A 20 6.96 13.69 -6.62
CA LEU A 20 8.13 13.85 -5.73
C LEU A 20 9.26 14.57 -6.45
N ALA A 21 9.56 14.17 -7.69
CA ALA A 21 10.60 14.83 -8.49
C ALA A 21 10.29 16.31 -8.76
N LYS A 22 9.04 16.63 -9.10
CA LYS A 22 8.60 18.03 -9.28
C LYS A 22 8.78 18.87 -8.03
N ARG A 23 8.59 18.27 -6.85
CA ARG A 23 8.73 18.96 -5.56
C ARG A 23 10.16 18.99 -5.04
N GLY A 24 11.11 18.41 -5.76
CA GLY A 24 12.52 18.36 -5.37
C GLY A 24 12.84 17.37 -4.25
N TYR A 25 11.97 16.38 -4.04
CA TYR A 25 12.24 15.29 -3.10
C TYR A 25 12.92 14.10 -3.78
N GLU A 26 13.72 13.36 -3.03
CA GLU A 26 14.33 12.12 -3.51
C GLU A 26 13.32 10.97 -3.39
N GLY A 27 12.78 10.52 -4.52
CA GLY A 27 11.94 9.32 -4.58
C GLY A 27 12.78 8.06 -4.80
N VAL A 28 12.59 7.06 -3.96
CA VAL A 28 13.15 5.72 -4.15
C VAL A 28 12.01 4.78 -4.48
N GLY A 29 11.90 4.41 -5.75
CA GLY A 29 10.83 3.55 -6.24
C GLY A 29 11.20 2.08 -6.16
N VAL A 30 10.29 1.25 -5.65
CA VAL A 30 10.44 -0.21 -5.62
C VAL A 30 9.17 -0.89 -6.14
N ASP A 31 9.38 -2.03 -6.79
CA ASP A 31 8.32 -2.95 -7.17
C ASP A 31 8.75 -4.38 -6.81
N VAL A 32 8.04 -5.40 -7.25
CA VAL A 32 8.29 -6.80 -6.86
C VAL A 32 9.75 -7.21 -7.07
N ALA A 33 10.37 -6.78 -8.17
CA ALA A 33 11.75 -7.15 -8.49
C ALA A 33 12.77 -6.59 -7.49
N GLU A 34 12.55 -5.37 -7.01
CA GLU A 34 13.46 -4.70 -6.08
C GLU A 34 13.13 -5.07 -4.62
N MET A 35 11.85 -5.22 -4.31
CA MET A 35 11.37 -5.55 -2.96
C MET A 35 10.01 -6.24 -3.05
N ASP A 36 9.97 -7.56 -2.89
CA ASP A 36 8.73 -8.29 -2.74
C ASP A 36 8.15 -8.02 -1.34
N ILE A 37 7.04 -7.28 -1.27
CA ILE A 37 6.43 -6.90 0.01
C ILE A 37 5.90 -8.10 0.81
N THR A 38 5.65 -9.24 0.15
CA THR A 38 5.21 -10.48 0.81
C THR A 38 6.34 -11.22 1.50
N ASP A 39 7.60 -10.84 1.24
CA ASP A 39 8.80 -11.38 1.86
C ASP A 39 9.31 -10.39 2.92
N SER A 40 9.08 -10.73 4.19
CA SER A 40 9.49 -9.87 5.32
C SER A 40 10.99 -9.58 5.36
N ALA A 41 11.82 -10.55 4.97
CA ALA A 41 13.28 -10.39 4.93
C ALA A 41 13.70 -9.41 3.83
N ALA A 42 13.07 -9.46 2.66
CA ALA A 42 13.32 -8.51 1.57
C ALA A 42 12.91 -7.08 1.98
N VAL A 43 11.77 -6.92 2.64
CA VAL A 43 11.31 -5.63 3.15
C VAL A 43 12.29 -5.08 4.18
N GLU A 44 12.68 -5.87 5.16
CA GLU A 44 13.65 -5.46 6.18
C GLU A 44 14.98 -5.01 5.55
N LYS A 45 15.51 -5.80 4.64
CA LYS A 45 16.77 -5.48 3.95
C LYS A 45 16.71 -4.13 3.22
N VAL A 46 15.72 -3.96 2.34
CA VAL A 46 15.62 -2.76 1.51
C VAL A 46 15.33 -1.53 2.35
N MET A 47 14.41 -1.59 3.29
CA MET A 47 14.09 -0.45 4.15
C MET A 47 15.24 -0.06 5.06
N THR A 48 16.01 -1.02 5.54
CA THR A 48 17.22 -0.75 6.35
C THR A 48 18.32 -0.10 5.50
N GLU A 49 18.55 -0.59 4.29
CA GLU A 49 19.57 -0.03 3.37
C GLU A 49 19.18 1.37 2.88
N VAL A 50 17.93 1.57 2.47
CA VAL A 50 17.43 2.85 1.96
C VAL A 50 17.28 3.87 3.07
N HIS A 51 16.82 3.46 4.23
CA HIS A 51 16.48 4.31 5.38
C HIS A 51 15.70 5.56 4.98
N PRO A 52 14.48 5.40 4.43
CA PRO A 52 13.69 6.54 3.97
C PRO A 52 13.20 7.40 5.15
N ASP A 53 12.91 8.67 4.87
CA ASP A 53 12.25 9.55 5.83
C ASP A 53 10.75 9.31 5.92
N LYS A 54 10.15 8.86 4.81
CA LYS A 54 8.72 8.56 4.70
C LYS A 54 8.49 7.42 3.71
N VAL A 55 7.33 6.75 3.84
CA VAL A 55 6.89 5.69 2.91
C VAL A 55 5.52 6.04 2.35
N VAL A 56 5.37 5.92 1.02
CA VAL A 56 4.06 5.93 0.34
C VAL A 56 3.83 4.52 -0.22
N HIS A 57 2.90 3.80 0.40
CA HIS A 57 2.62 2.40 0.06
C HIS A 57 1.50 2.30 -0.97
N CYS A 58 1.89 2.17 -2.25
CA CYS A 58 0.98 2.05 -3.38
C CYS A 58 0.81 0.62 -3.89
N ALA A 59 1.71 -0.29 -3.50
CA ALA A 59 1.63 -1.69 -3.93
C ALA A 59 0.38 -2.36 -3.36
N ALA A 60 -0.43 -2.96 -4.24
CA ALA A 60 -1.65 -3.65 -3.85
C ALA A 60 -2.13 -4.58 -4.97
N TRP A 61 -2.86 -5.62 -4.60
CA TRP A 61 -3.74 -6.34 -5.51
C TRP A 61 -5.01 -5.51 -5.69
N THR A 62 -5.26 -4.99 -6.89
CA THR A 62 -6.39 -4.09 -7.17
C THR A 62 -7.44 -4.68 -8.11
N ALA A 63 -7.20 -5.87 -8.65
CA ALA A 63 -8.15 -6.59 -9.50
C ALA A 63 -9.27 -7.19 -8.63
N VAL A 64 -10.31 -6.41 -8.37
CA VAL A 64 -11.40 -6.74 -7.44
C VAL A 64 -12.07 -8.06 -7.79
N ASP A 65 -12.45 -8.25 -9.05
CA ASP A 65 -13.12 -9.47 -9.49
C ASP A 65 -12.21 -10.69 -9.43
N ALA A 66 -10.96 -10.54 -9.85
CA ALA A 66 -9.97 -11.63 -9.80
C ALA A 66 -9.60 -12.02 -8.35
N ALA A 67 -9.78 -11.13 -7.39
CA ALA A 67 -9.54 -11.43 -5.98
C ALA A 67 -10.50 -12.49 -5.45
N GLU A 68 -11.72 -12.56 -5.96
CA GLU A 68 -12.70 -13.58 -5.56
C GLU A 68 -12.20 -15.01 -5.84
N ASP A 69 -11.48 -15.19 -6.94
CA ASP A 69 -10.91 -16.48 -7.36
C ASP A 69 -9.46 -16.69 -6.82
N ASN A 70 -8.85 -15.66 -6.26
CA ASN A 70 -7.46 -15.66 -5.79
C ASN A 70 -7.34 -15.06 -4.39
N GLN A 71 -8.21 -15.48 -3.47
CA GLN A 71 -8.35 -14.89 -2.13
C GLN A 71 -7.05 -14.92 -1.33
N GLU A 72 -6.36 -16.05 -1.33
CA GLU A 72 -5.08 -16.21 -0.61
C GLU A 72 -4.00 -15.26 -1.15
N ALA A 73 -3.86 -15.17 -2.47
CA ALA A 73 -2.89 -14.27 -3.10
C ALA A 73 -3.22 -12.79 -2.84
N CYS A 74 -4.49 -12.41 -2.92
CA CYS A 74 -4.95 -11.07 -2.59
C CYS A 74 -4.65 -10.71 -1.13
N HIS A 75 -4.97 -11.59 -0.20
CA HIS A 75 -4.69 -11.43 1.23
C HIS A 75 -3.18 -11.28 1.48
N LYS A 76 -2.38 -12.15 0.87
CA LYS A 76 -0.92 -12.13 1.02
C LYS A 76 -0.31 -10.79 0.60
N VAL A 77 -0.76 -10.24 -0.52
CA VAL A 77 -0.26 -8.94 -1.00
C VAL A 77 -0.80 -7.79 -0.13
N ASN A 78 -2.12 -7.71 0.04
CA ASN A 78 -2.75 -6.54 0.66
C ASN A 78 -2.65 -6.54 2.18
N VAL A 79 -2.69 -7.69 2.83
CA VAL A 79 -2.63 -7.80 4.30
C VAL A 79 -1.20 -8.05 4.77
N ASP A 80 -0.61 -9.17 4.37
CA ASP A 80 0.73 -9.55 4.86
C ASP A 80 1.80 -8.58 4.33
N GLY A 81 1.71 -8.20 3.05
CA GLY A 81 2.62 -7.24 2.45
C GLY A 81 2.56 -5.87 3.14
N THR A 82 1.36 -5.36 3.38
CA THR A 82 1.18 -4.10 4.11
C THR A 82 1.67 -4.19 5.55
N ALA A 83 1.40 -5.32 6.23
CA ALA A 83 1.89 -5.55 7.59
C ALA A 83 3.43 -5.55 7.66
N ASN A 84 4.10 -6.15 6.68
CA ASN A 84 5.57 -6.16 6.61
C ASN A 84 6.13 -4.74 6.50
N ILE A 85 5.54 -3.90 5.63
CA ILE A 85 5.94 -2.49 5.49
C ILE A 85 5.66 -1.71 6.79
N ALA A 86 4.47 -1.86 7.36
CA ALA A 86 4.06 -1.14 8.57
C ALA A 86 4.95 -1.48 9.78
N LYS A 87 5.31 -2.76 9.95
CA LYS A 87 6.25 -3.20 11.00
C LYS A 87 7.61 -2.53 10.88
N MET A 88 8.15 -2.45 9.66
CA MET A 88 9.44 -1.78 9.44
C MET A 88 9.33 -0.27 9.64
N CYS A 89 8.24 0.36 9.22
CA CYS A 89 7.97 1.77 9.51
C CYS A 89 7.95 2.03 11.03
N GLY A 90 7.28 1.18 11.79
CA GLY A 90 7.26 1.27 13.25
C GLY A 90 8.65 1.05 13.87
N LYS A 91 9.41 0.07 13.40
CA LYS A 91 10.77 -0.22 13.90
C LYS A 91 11.76 0.92 13.64
N LEU A 92 11.63 1.60 12.49
CA LEU A 92 12.51 2.69 12.07
C LEU A 92 11.96 4.08 12.43
N ASP A 93 10.79 4.16 13.06
CA ASP A 93 10.09 5.41 13.38
C ASP A 93 9.82 6.28 12.14
N ILE A 94 9.30 5.65 11.09
CA ILE A 94 9.06 6.28 9.78
C ILE A 94 7.55 6.40 9.54
N PRO A 95 7.01 7.61 9.23
CA PRO A 95 5.62 7.76 8.84
C PRO A 95 5.31 7.07 7.52
N MET A 96 4.13 6.44 7.45
CA MET A 96 3.63 5.76 6.24
C MET A 96 2.29 6.34 5.81
N VAL A 97 2.15 6.60 4.50
CA VAL A 97 0.85 6.82 3.85
C VAL A 97 0.39 5.48 3.27
N TYR A 98 -0.78 5.04 3.69
CA TYR A 98 -1.46 3.85 3.20
C TYR A 98 -2.66 4.23 2.34
N ILE A 99 -2.81 3.58 1.19
CA ILE A 99 -3.92 3.84 0.27
C ILE A 99 -5.05 2.86 0.57
N SER A 100 -6.15 3.37 1.12
CA SER A 100 -7.37 2.61 1.37
C SER A 100 -8.31 2.65 0.15
N THR A 101 -9.54 2.19 0.32
CA THR A 101 -10.57 2.12 -0.71
C THR A 101 -11.95 2.33 -0.09
N ASP A 102 -12.90 2.83 -0.86
CA ASP A 102 -14.31 2.90 -0.45
C ASP A 102 -14.97 1.51 -0.36
N TYR A 103 -14.35 0.47 -0.91
CA TYR A 103 -14.82 -0.91 -0.73
C TYR A 103 -14.72 -1.42 0.72
N VAL A 104 -14.14 -0.67 1.65
CA VAL A 104 -14.21 -0.96 3.07
C VAL A 104 -15.58 -0.64 3.67
N PHE A 105 -16.41 0.10 2.95
CA PHE A 105 -17.80 0.39 3.30
C PHE A 105 -18.76 -0.58 2.61
N ASP A 106 -20.02 -0.64 3.07
CA ASP A 106 -21.02 -1.58 2.55
C ASP A 106 -21.74 -1.11 1.27
N GLY A 107 -21.45 0.10 0.80
CA GLY A 107 -22.09 0.64 -0.41
C GLY A 107 -23.53 1.09 -0.22
N GLN A 108 -24.06 1.08 0.99
CA GLN A 108 -25.43 1.47 1.30
C GLN A 108 -25.54 2.96 1.61
N GLY A 109 -26.69 3.56 1.30
CA GLY A 109 -26.96 4.96 1.56
C GLY A 109 -26.90 5.84 0.33
N THR A 110 -27.17 7.14 0.52
CA THR A 110 -27.33 8.10 -0.57
C THR A 110 -26.42 9.33 -0.44
N ARG A 111 -25.64 9.42 0.63
CA ARG A 111 -24.66 10.50 0.83
C ARG A 111 -23.23 10.00 0.54
N PRO A 112 -22.29 10.89 0.20
CA PRO A 112 -20.88 10.54 0.13
C PRO A 112 -20.35 9.99 1.47
N TRP A 113 -19.39 9.07 1.39
CA TRP A 113 -18.70 8.55 2.56
C TRP A 113 -17.78 9.60 3.16
N GLU A 114 -17.67 9.58 4.50
CA GLU A 114 -16.80 10.47 5.27
C GLU A 114 -15.72 9.65 5.99
N PRO A 115 -14.56 10.27 6.34
CA PRO A 115 -13.47 9.56 7.01
C PRO A 115 -13.86 8.90 8.33
N ASP A 116 -14.83 9.46 9.03
CA ASP A 116 -15.30 8.97 10.34
C ASP A 116 -16.46 7.97 10.23
N ASP A 117 -16.92 7.67 9.01
CA ASP A 117 -17.96 6.66 8.83
C ASP A 117 -17.44 5.28 9.27
N PRO A 118 -18.28 4.49 9.94
CA PRO A 118 -17.87 3.18 10.42
C PRO A 118 -17.56 2.24 9.26
N VAL A 119 -16.42 1.57 9.35
CA VAL A 119 -16.11 0.45 8.49
C VAL A 119 -16.96 -0.73 8.91
N VAL A 120 -17.72 -1.28 7.98
CA VAL A 120 -18.56 -2.45 8.18
C VAL A 120 -18.00 -3.63 7.41
N GLU A 121 -18.62 -4.81 7.55
CA GLU A 121 -18.16 -5.99 6.81
C GLU A 121 -18.16 -5.73 5.31
N PRO A 122 -16.99 -5.77 4.63
CA PRO A 122 -16.91 -5.52 3.21
C PRO A 122 -17.64 -6.58 2.37
N LEU A 123 -18.15 -6.16 1.21
CA LEU A 123 -18.95 -7.03 0.32
C LEU A 123 -18.10 -7.98 -0.53
N ASN A 124 -16.80 -7.77 -0.60
CA ASN A 124 -15.91 -8.56 -1.43
C ASN A 124 -14.54 -8.81 -0.77
N VAL A 125 -13.80 -9.76 -1.35
CA VAL A 125 -12.48 -10.17 -0.87
C VAL A 125 -11.49 -9.00 -0.90
N TYR A 126 -11.50 -8.21 -1.97
CA TYR A 126 -10.63 -7.03 -2.07
C TYR A 126 -10.88 -6.04 -0.94
N GLY A 127 -12.14 -5.67 -0.70
CA GLY A 127 -12.50 -4.75 0.39
C GLY A 127 -12.09 -5.27 1.75
N LEU A 128 -12.28 -6.56 2.01
CA LEU A 128 -11.84 -7.22 3.24
C LEU A 128 -10.32 -7.15 3.43
N SER A 129 -9.55 -7.23 2.35
CA SER A 129 -8.09 -7.18 2.39
C SER A 129 -7.52 -5.77 2.63
N LYS A 130 -8.33 -4.75 2.46
CA LYS A 130 -7.94 -3.34 2.58
C LYS A 130 -8.45 -2.76 3.88
#